data_9113ffec6593236f4fc17b36699b6b78
#
_entry.id   9113ffec6593236f4fc17b36699b6b78
#
_cell.length_a   1.000
_cell.length_b   1.000
_cell.length_c   1.000
_cell.angle_alpha   90.00
_cell.angle_beta   90.00
_cell.angle_gamma   90.00
#
_symmetry.space_group_name_H-M   'P 1'
#
loop_
_entity.id
_entity.type
_entity.pdbx_description
1 polymer ?
#
loop_
_entity_poly.entity_id
_entity_poly.type
_entity_poly.pdbx_seq_one_letter_code
_entity_poly.pdbx_strand_id
1 'polypeptide(L)'
;LERIMREEKIYKDNFITKDKVAEILGTNRTYLSRIINEQFKLSFTHYVNRFRIEEAIRLLSDPNNETPLKAISTELGFNSISTFYNLFQSSVGMTPSQYRNKVMELQKEQ
;
A
#
# COMPACT_ATOMS: atom_id res chain seq x y z
N LEU A 1 -2.42 -15.24 -5.19
CA LEU A 1 -1.91 -14.26 -4.23
C LEU A 1 -2.29 -12.83 -4.61
N GLU A 2 -2.03 -12.42 -5.85
CA GLU A 2 -2.37 -11.08 -6.30
C GLU A 2 -3.89 -10.82 -6.23
N ARG A 3 -4.70 -11.80 -6.59
CA ARG A 3 -6.15 -11.68 -6.51
C ARG A 3 -6.62 -11.41 -5.08
N ILE A 4 -6.08 -12.14 -4.12
CA ILE A 4 -6.43 -11.94 -2.70
C ILE A 4 -6.04 -10.54 -2.25
N MET A 5 -4.87 -10.07 -2.66
CA MET A 5 -4.44 -8.72 -2.33
C MET A 5 -5.39 -7.67 -2.91
N ARG A 6 -5.75 -7.78 -4.18
CA ARG A 6 -6.55 -6.76 -4.86
C ARG A 6 -8.03 -6.83 -4.52
N GLU A 7 -8.61 -8.03 -4.47
CA GLU A 7 -10.05 -8.18 -4.25
C GLU A 7 -10.44 -8.18 -2.77
N GLU A 8 -9.70 -8.91 -1.96
CA GLU A 8 -10.00 -8.99 -0.52
C GLU A 8 -9.29 -7.93 0.29
N LYS A 9 -8.29 -7.27 -0.31
CA LYS A 9 -7.56 -6.14 0.30
C LYS A 9 -7.00 -6.48 1.68
N ILE A 10 -6.49 -7.68 1.84
CA ILE A 10 -5.94 -8.14 3.12
C ILE A 10 -4.74 -7.31 3.57
N TYR A 11 -4.11 -6.55 2.65
CA TYR A 11 -3.02 -5.65 3.00
C TYR A 11 -3.45 -4.53 3.95
N LYS A 12 -4.74 -4.27 4.10
CA LYS A 12 -5.26 -3.25 5.01
C LYS A 12 -5.17 -3.67 6.48
N ASP A 13 -4.97 -4.95 6.74
CA ASP A 13 -4.72 -5.45 8.09
C ASP A 13 -3.29 -5.10 8.48
N ASN A 14 -3.13 -4.24 9.50
CA ASN A 14 -1.81 -3.82 9.96
C ASN A 14 -1.06 -4.90 10.73
N PHE A 15 -1.72 -6.01 11.04
CA PHE A 15 -1.12 -7.18 11.70
C PHE A 15 -0.92 -8.35 10.75
N ILE A 16 -1.02 -8.13 9.44
CA ILE A 16 -0.89 -9.22 8.48
C ILE A 16 0.51 -9.83 8.54
N THR A 17 0.58 -11.15 8.54
CA THR A 17 1.84 -11.89 8.60
C THR A 17 1.94 -12.85 7.43
N LYS A 18 3.18 -13.25 7.12
CA LYS A 18 3.46 -14.29 6.13
C LYS A 18 2.71 -15.57 6.43
N ASP A 19 2.71 -15.99 7.70
CA ASP A 19 2.04 -17.22 8.11
C ASP A 19 0.55 -17.17 7.86
N LYS A 20 -0.08 -16.04 8.15
CA LYS A 20 -1.53 -15.86 7.92
C LYS A 20 -1.87 -15.94 6.44
N VAL A 21 -1.10 -15.26 5.60
CA VAL A 21 -1.33 -15.29 4.15
C VAL A 21 -1.08 -16.68 3.60
N ALA A 22 -0.03 -17.35 4.05
CA ALA A 22 0.26 -18.73 3.64
C ALA A 22 -0.90 -19.66 4.01
N GLU A 23 -1.46 -19.49 5.21
CA GLU A 23 -2.62 -20.26 5.66
C GLU A 23 -3.83 -20.04 4.75
N ILE A 24 -4.13 -18.79 4.43
CA ILE A 24 -5.24 -18.45 3.53
C ILE A 24 -5.07 -19.12 2.17
N LEU A 25 -3.84 -19.19 1.67
CA LEU A 25 -3.54 -19.79 0.37
C LEU A 25 -3.37 -21.30 0.41
N GLY A 26 -3.42 -21.91 1.61
CA GLY A 26 -3.24 -23.37 1.75
C GLY A 26 -1.80 -23.82 1.54
N THR A 27 -0.82 -22.99 1.89
CA THR A 27 0.61 -23.30 1.74
C THR A 27 1.36 -22.95 3.03
N ASN A 28 2.69 -22.81 2.97
CA ASN A 28 3.52 -22.45 4.11
C ASN A 28 4.35 -21.19 3.81
N ARG A 29 4.91 -20.60 4.88
CA ARG A 29 5.63 -19.34 4.78
C ARG A 29 6.88 -19.42 3.89
N THR A 30 7.56 -20.54 3.90
CA THR A 30 8.79 -20.73 3.11
C THR A 30 8.47 -20.71 1.62
N TYR A 31 7.42 -21.42 1.21
CA TYR A 31 6.99 -21.44 -0.18
C TYR A 31 6.52 -20.05 -0.62
N LEU A 32 5.71 -19.38 0.22
CA LEU A 32 5.20 -18.03 -0.06
C LEU A 32 6.35 -17.04 -0.25
N SER A 33 7.34 -17.04 0.64
CA SER A 33 8.51 -16.16 0.53
C SER A 33 9.27 -16.39 -0.77
N ARG A 34 9.45 -17.66 -1.14
CA ARG A 34 10.16 -18.03 -2.36
C ARG A 34 9.43 -17.53 -3.59
N ILE A 35 8.12 -17.71 -3.67
CA ILE A 35 7.33 -17.27 -4.81
C ILE A 35 7.40 -15.74 -4.97
N ILE A 36 7.24 -15.01 -3.88
CA ILE A 36 7.29 -13.54 -3.92
C ILE A 36 8.68 -13.08 -4.37
N ASN A 37 9.74 -13.68 -3.80
CA ASN A 37 11.10 -13.30 -4.17
C ASN A 37 11.41 -13.63 -5.63
N GLU A 38 11.03 -14.82 -6.10
CA GLU A 38 11.31 -15.24 -7.47
C GLU A 38 10.55 -14.40 -8.51
N GLN A 39 9.29 -14.09 -8.25
CA GLN A 39 8.45 -13.37 -9.22
C GLN A 39 8.64 -11.85 -9.17
N PHE A 40 8.82 -11.29 -7.99
CA PHE A 40 8.83 -9.83 -7.83
C PHE A 40 10.13 -9.27 -7.30
N LYS A 41 11.07 -10.13 -6.87
CA LYS A 41 12.35 -9.71 -6.26
C LYS A 41 12.13 -8.87 -5.00
N LEU A 42 11.07 -9.15 -4.25
CA LEU A 42 10.67 -8.41 -3.06
C LEU A 42 10.54 -9.36 -1.87
N SER A 43 10.71 -8.80 -0.67
CA SER A 43 10.31 -9.48 0.56
C SER A 43 8.78 -9.43 0.68
N PHE A 44 8.22 -10.23 1.58
CA PHE A 44 6.78 -10.22 1.85
C PHE A 44 6.30 -8.82 2.29
N THR A 45 7.04 -8.18 3.19
CA THR A 45 6.68 -6.84 3.68
C THR A 45 6.65 -5.81 2.56
N HIS A 46 7.66 -5.81 1.71
CA HIS A 46 7.71 -4.90 0.57
C HIS A 46 6.60 -5.18 -0.44
N TYR A 47 6.28 -6.46 -0.64
CA TYR A 47 5.19 -6.86 -1.53
C TYR A 47 3.85 -6.32 -1.03
N VAL A 48 3.56 -6.50 0.26
CA VAL A 48 2.31 -5.98 0.86
C VAL A 48 2.27 -4.46 0.80
N ASN A 49 3.36 -3.80 1.15
CA ASN A 49 3.42 -2.34 1.14
C ASN A 49 3.23 -1.75 -0.25
N ARG A 50 3.64 -2.47 -1.28
CA ARG A 50 3.41 -2.04 -2.66
C ARG A 50 1.93 -1.87 -2.96
N PHE A 51 1.08 -2.80 -2.52
CA PHE A 51 -0.38 -2.67 -2.68
C PHE A 51 -0.93 -1.50 -1.87
N ARG A 52 -0.41 -1.28 -0.67
CA ARG A 52 -0.81 -0.15 0.16
C ARG A 52 -0.52 1.18 -0.53
N ILE A 53 0.66 1.31 -1.14
CA ILE A 53 1.04 2.55 -1.84
C ILE A 53 0.21 2.73 -3.11
N GLU A 54 -0.05 1.68 -3.88
CA GLU A 54 -0.94 1.76 -5.05
C GLU A 54 -2.31 2.31 -4.66
N GLU A 55 -2.90 1.82 -3.58
CA GLU A 55 -4.19 2.28 -3.10
C GLU A 55 -4.12 3.73 -2.63
N ALA A 56 -3.01 4.12 -1.98
CA ALA A 56 -2.79 5.50 -1.56
C ALA A 56 -2.81 6.45 -2.77
N ILE A 57 -2.11 6.06 -3.83
CA ILE A 57 -2.07 6.86 -5.06
C ILE A 57 -3.47 7.02 -5.63
N ARG A 58 -4.25 5.93 -5.66
CA ARG A 58 -5.63 5.99 -6.15
C ARG A 58 -6.48 6.95 -5.33
N LEU A 59 -6.40 6.87 -4.01
CA LEU A 59 -7.17 7.73 -3.11
C LEU A 59 -6.75 9.20 -3.24
N LEU A 60 -5.46 9.47 -3.31
CA LEU A 60 -4.93 10.84 -3.37
C LEU A 60 -5.04 11.45 -4.77
N SER A 61 -5.30 10.62 -5.78
CA SER A 61 -5.53 11.10 -7.14
C SER A 61 -6.94 11.66 -7.33
N ASP A 62 -7.84 11.40 -6.38
CA ASP A 62 -9.18 11.96 -6.38
C ASP A 62 -9.14 13.34 -5.69
N PRO A 63 -9.33 14.44 -6.44
CA PRO A 63 -9.26 15.78 -5.85
C PRO A 63 -10.37 16.07 -4.85
N ASN A 64 -11.42 15.25 -4.81
CA ASN A 64 -12.51 15.38 -3.86
C ASN A 64 -12.27 14.62 -2.56
N ASN A 65 -11.20 13.82 -2.51
CA ASN A 65 -10.86 13.08 -1.29
C ASN A 65 -10.18 14.01 -0.29
N GLU A 66 -10.86 14.30 0.81
CA GLU A 66 -10.36 15.17 1.86
C GLU A 66 -9.99 14.42 3.15
N THR A 67 -9.97 13.10 3.09
CA THR A 67 -9.63 12.28 4.26
C THR A 67 -8.24 12.65 4.77
N PRO A 68 -8.08 12.91 6.08
CA PRO A 68 -6.77 13.21 6.64
C PRO A 68 -5.75 12.14 6.31
N LEU A 69 -4.52 12.54 6.02
CA LEU A 69 -3.47 11.61 5.62
C LEU A 69 -3.19 10.56 6.70
N LYS A 70 -3.29 10.94 7.98
CA LYS A 70 -3.13 10.00 9.08
C LYS A 70 -4.20 8.90 9.03
N ALA A 71 -5.44 9.26 8.73
CA ALA A 71 -6.54 8.30 8.61
C ALA A 71 -6.32 7.37 7.42
N ILE A 72 -5.87 7.91 6.29
CA ILE A 72 -5.54 7.11 5.11
C ILE A 72 -4.44 6.10 5.45
N SER A 73 -3.38 6.55 6.12
CA SER A 73 -2.28 5.68 6.52
C SER A 73 -2.77 4.49 7.36
N THR A 74 -3.63 4.77 8.35
CA THR A 74 -4.19 3.75 9.22
C THR A 74 -5.10 2.78 8.47
N GLU A 75 -5.97 3.30 7.62
CA GLU A 75 -6.88 2.48 6.81
C GLU A 75 -6.14 1.55 5.85
N LEU A 76 -4.99 2.00 5.34
CA LEU A 76 -4.18 1.19 4.44
C LEU A 76 -3.38 0.09 5.15
N GLY A 77 -3.36 0.11 6.47
CA GLY A 77 -2.68 -0.91 7.26
C GLY A 77 -1.27 -0.54 7.70
N PHE A 78 -0.83 0.70 7.52
CA PHE A 78 0.47 1.14 8.02
C PHE A 78 0.41 1.32 9.54
N ASN A 79 1.48 0.89 10.22
CA ASN A 79 1.59 1.03 11.67
C ASN A 79 2.04 2.43 12.09
N SER A 80 2.65 3.19 11.18
CA SER A 80 3.04 4.57 11.47
C SER A 80 2.89 5.43 10.22
N ILE A 81 2.58 6.69 10.45
CA ILE A 81 2.48 7.66 9.35
C ILE A 81 3.86 7.93 8.72
N SER A 82 4.93 7.81 9.52
CA SER A 82 6.29 7.98 9.01
C SER A 82 6.65 6.93 7.96
N THR A 83 6.29 5.68 8.21
CA THR A 83 6.51 4.61 7.24
C THR A 83 5.75 4.88 5.95
N PHE A 84 4.50 5.30 6.06
CA PHE A 84 3.69 5.66 4.90
C PHE A 84 4.35 6.78 4.10
N TYR A 85 4.75 7.87 4.75
CA TYR A 85 5.38 9.02 4.08
C TYR A 85 6.67 8.61 3.37
N ASN A 86 7.53 7.86 4.05
CA ASN A 86 8.82 7.46 3.47
C ASN A 86 8.64 6.56 2.26
N LEU A 87 7.74 5.58 2.34
CA LEU A 87 7.49 4.66 1.23
C LEU A 87 6.82 5.36 0.06
N PHE A 88 5.87 6.23 0.35
CA PHE A 88 5.19 6.99 -0.70
C PHE A 88 6.19 7.88 -1.44
N GLN A 89 7.02 8.61 -0.70
CA GLN A 89 8.03 9.49 -1.30
C GLN A 89 9.03 8.69 -2.14
N SER A 90 9.47 7.54 -1.66
CA SER A 90 10.38 6.68 -2.43
C SER A 90 9.76 6.19 -3.72
N SER A 91 8.47 5.90 -3.71
CA SER A 91 7.76 5.35 -4.88
C SER A 91 7.34 6.43 -5.88
N VAL A 92 6.92 7.58 -5.39
CA VAL A 92 6.25 8.61 -6.19
C VAL A 92 7.16 9.82 -6.47
N GLY A 93 8.14 10.05 -5.61
CA GLY A 93 9.05 11.19 -5.75
C GLY A 93 8.62 12.45 -5.01
N MET A 94 7.49 12.40 -4.31
CA MET A 94 7.01 13.49 -3.46
C MET A 94 6.22 12.92 -2.29
N THR A 95 6.07 13.71 -1.22
CA THR A 95 5.29 13.28 -0.06
C THR A 95 3.80 13.19 -0.40
N PRO A 96 3.02 12.44 0.39
CA PRO A 96 1.57 12.41 0.21
C PRO A 96 0.92 13.78 0.23
N SER A 97 1.39 14.69 1.09
CA SER A 97 0.88 16.06 1.16
C SER A 97 1.16 16.84 -0.13
N GLN A 98 2.38 16.73 -0.64
CA GLN A 98 2.77 17.39 -1.89
C GLN A 98 1.96 16.85 -3.07
N TYR A 99 1.79 15.53 -3.11
CA TYR A 99 1.03 14.89 -4.16
C TYR A 99 -0.43 15.34 -4.16
N ARG A 100 -1.06 15.35 -2.98
CA ARG A 100 -2.44 15.83 -2.82
C ARG A 100 -2.59 17.27 -3.29
N ASN A 101 -1.67 18.12 -2.87
CA ASN A 101 -1.71 19.55 -3.26
C ASN A 101 -1.56 19.71 -4.76
N LYS A 102 -0.69 18.91 -5.38
CA LYS A 102 -0.49 18.95 -6.83
C LYS A 102 -1.75 18.55 -7.59
N VAL A 103 -2.43 17.50 -7.14
CA VAL A 103 -3.69 17.06 -7.74
C VAL A 103 -4.75 18.15 -7.65
N MET A 104 -4.86 18.81 -6.50
CA MET A 104 -5.82 19.88 -6.30
C MET A 104 -5.51 21.11 -7.18
N GLU A 105 -4.24 21.46 -7.34
CA GLU A 105 -3.82 22.54 -8.24
C GLU A 105 -4.21 22.25 -9.68
N LEU A 106 -3.95 21.04 -10.15
CA LEU A 106 -4.25 20.63 -11.52
C LEU A 106 -5.76 20.68 -11.80
N GLN A 107 -6.57 20.33 -10.80
CA GLN A 107 -8.02 20.44 -10.94
C GLN A 107 -8.47 21.88 -11.09
N LYS A 108 -7.88 22.82 -10.34
CA LYS A 108 -8.24 24.23 -10.39
C LYS A 108 -7.92 24.86 -11.74
N GLU A 109 -6.95 24.32 -12.47
CA GLU A 109 -6.57 24.81 -13.79
C GLU A 109 -7.54 24.40 -14.89
N GLN A 110 -8.45 23.48 -14.58
CA GLN A 110 -9.49 23.04 -15.49
C GLN A 110 -10.79 23.79 -15.22
#